data_b35810e3e55d8845af03b45074f5b9c8
#
_entry.id   b35810e3e55d8845af03b45074f5b9c8
#
_cell.length_a   1.000
_cell.length_b   1.000
_cell.length_c   1.000
_cell.angle_alpha   90.00
_cell.angle_beta   90.00
_cell.angle_gamma   90.00
#
_symmetry.space_group_name_H-M   'P 1'
#
loop_
_entity.id
_entity.type
_entity.pdbx_description
1 polymer ?
#
loop_
_entity_poly.entity_id
_entity_poly.type
_entity_poly.pdbx_seq_one_letter_code
_entity_poly.pdbx_strand_id
1 'polypeptide(L)'
;MHQLENSQYRFETQLFGATMQGEGAAKSIIAALESITDCPSGPSFDAVAIIRGGGATTDLSCFDDYTLCAVCAQLDLPILSGIGHMRDVSVLDLVARETLKTPTAVAEWLIHRFDEQRERIEMLSQRLQRTAERQILIRRHRIELLEQRLAACNPERFYRMGYSLLTKNGTPVRSIAELRAGDIVTTHLADGSVQSTVNPLSPC
;
A
#
# COMPACT_ATOMS: atom_id res chain seq x y z
N MET A 1 -20.00 -19.50 16.53
CA MET A 1 -20.82 -18.55 15.75
C MET A 1 -20.99 -17.24 16.47
N HIS A 2 -21.48 -17.17 17.69
CA HIS A 2 -21.73 -15.92 18.43
C HIS A 2 -20.53 -14.92 18.47
N GLN A 3 -19.29 -15.41 18.54
CA GLN A 3 -18.09 -14.55 18.52
C GLN A 3 -17.85 -13.90 17.16
N LEU A 4 -18.08 -14.62 16.06
CA LEU A 4 -17.94 -14.08 14.70
C LEU A 4 -19.04 -13.07 14.39
N GLU A 5 -20.28 -13.34 14.81
CA GLU A 5 -21.43 -12.45 14.66
C GLU A 5 -21.25 -11.13 15.42
N ASN A 6 -20.60 -11.16 16.59
CA ASN A 6 -20.34 -10.00 17.42
C ASN A 6 -19.03 -9.26 17.08
N SER A 7 -18.28 -9.77 16.08
CA SER A 7 -17.05 -9.12 15.64
C SER A 7 -17.35 -7.85 14.80
N GLN A 8 -16.36 -7.00 14.67
CA GLN A 8 -16.46 -5.82 13.80
C GLN A 8 -16.44 -6.18 12.30
N TYR A 9 -16.19 -7.45 11.96
CA TYR A 9 -16.13 -7.98 10.60
C TYR A 9 -17.42 -8.73 10.27
N ARG A 10 -17.81 -8.70 9.02
CA ARG A 10 -18.97 -9.43 8.52
C ARG A 10 -18.52 -10.81 8.04
N PHE A 11 -18.64 -11.81 8.90
CA PHE A 11 -18.47 -13.22 8.53
C PHE A 11 -19.78 -13.81 8.07
N GLU A 12 -19.81 -14.41 6.89
CA GLU A 12 -20.93 -15.23 6.43
C GLU A 12 -20.58 -16.69 6.71
N THR A 13 -21.35 -17.33 7.58
CA THR A 13 -21.08 -18.70 8.01
C THR A 13 -22.22 -19.63 7.64
N GLN A 14 -21.89 -20.80 7.12
CA GLN A 14 -22.84 -21.86 6.83
C GLN A 14 -22.44 -23.12 7.60
N LEU A 15 -23.40 -23.73 8.28
CA LEU A 15 -23.18 -24.96 9.07
C LEU A 15 -23.53 -26.19 8.23
N PHE A 16 -22.57 -27.07 8.08
CA PHE A 16 -22.74 -28.41 7.55
C PHE A 16 -22.67 -29.40 8.72
N GLY A 17 -23.79 -30.05 9.05
CA GLY A 17 -23.85 -30.96 10.16
C GLY A 17 -23.19 -32.30 9.83
N ALA A 18 -22.28 -32.77 10.70
CA ALA A 18 -21.63 -34.06 10.58
C ALA A 18 -21.58 -34.75 11.94
N THR A 19 -21.62 -36.06 11.91
CA THR A 19 -21.37 -36.87 13.11
C THR A 19 -19.88 -36.82 13.41
N MET A 20 -19.51 -36.45 14.64
CA MET A 20 -18.12 -36.19 15.02
C MET A 20 -17.54 -37.30 15.93
N GLN A 21 -18.25 -38.42 16.07
CA GLN A 21 -17.86 -39.56 16.95
C GLN A 21 -18.35 -40.89 16.40
N GLY A 22 -17.62 -41.98 16.69
CA GLY A 22 -17.95 -43.36 16.32
C GLY A 22 -17.58 -43.75 14.89
N GLU A 23 -17.81 -45.01 14.50
CA GLU A 23 -17.35 -45.61 13.23
C GLU A 23 -17.86 -44.91 11.96
N GLY A 24 -18.96 -44.15 12.03
CA GLY A 24 -19.53 -43.42 10.89
C GLY A 24 -19.04 -41.96 10.76
N ALA A 25 -18.25 -41.46 11.70
CA ALA A 25 -17.90 -40.08 11.78
C ALA A 25 -17.06 -39.61 10.57
N ALA A 26 -16.03 -40.34 10.19
CA ALA A 26 -15.19 -40.02 9.04
C ALA A 26 -16.03 -39.91 7.74
N LYS A 27 -16.91 -40.85 7.48
CA LYS A 27 -17.80 -40.86 6.32
C LYS A 27 -18.76 -39.65 6.33
N SER A 28 -19.30 -39.33 7.51
CA SER A 28 -20.22 -38.19 7.67
C SER A 28 -19.52 -36.86 7.41
N ILE A 29 -18.28 -36.71 7.85
CA ILE A 29 -17.48 -35.51 7.60
C ILE A 29 -17.13 -35.41 6.11
N ILE A 30 -16.73 -36.51 5.47
CA ILE A 30 -16.44 -36.54 4.02
C ILE A 30 -17.68 -36.09 3.22
N ALA A 31 -18.86 -36.64 3.52
CA ALA A 31 -20.08 -36.26 2.84
C ALA A 31 -20.42 -34.76 3.02
N ALA A 32 -20.13 -34.19 4.19
CA ALA A 32 -20.29 -32.78 4.44
C ALA A 32 -19.28 -31.93 3.59
N LEU A 33 -18.03 -32.37 3.46
CA LEU A 33 -17.01 -31.72 2.64
C LEU A 33 -17.37 -31.81 1.15
N GLU A 34 -17.84 -32.96 0.67
CA GLU A 34 -18.32 -33.13 -0.71
C GLU A 34 -19.50 -32.18 -1.01
N SER A 35 -20.42 -32.00 -0.06
CA SER A 35 -21.53 -31.08 -0.20
C SER A 35 -21.09 -29.62 -0.35
N ILE A 36 -19.89 -29.23 0.15
CA ILE A 36 -19.30 -27.91 -0.01
C ILE A 36 -18.76 -27.74 -1.44
N THR A 37 -18.15 -28.77 -1.99
CA THR A 37 -17.51 -28.74 -3.32
C THR A 37 -18.50 -28.93 -4.47
N ASP A 38 -19.57 -29.69 -4.26
CA ASP A 38 -20.54 -30.05 -5.30
C ASP A 38 -21.62 -28.98 -5.56
N CYS A 39 -21.51 -27.79 -4.97
CA CYS A 39 -22.42 -26.66 -5.19
C CYS A 39 -21.88 -25.67 -6.25
N PRO A 40 -22.01 -25.93 -7.55
CA PRO A 40 -21.47 -25.04 -8.60
C PRO A 40 -22.19 -23.67 -8.67
N SER A 41 -23.35 -23.54 -8.01
CA SER A 41 -24.13 -22.30 -7.90
C SER A 41 -24.24 -21.80 -6.45
N GLY A 42 -23.54 -22.41 -5.52
CA GLY A 42 -23.52 -22.04 -4.10
C GLY A 42 -22.59 -20.88 -3.79
N PRO A 43 -22.65 -20.36 -2.57
CA PRO A 43 -21.71 -19.34 -2.12
C PRO A 43 -20.27 -19.88 -2.20
N SER A 44 -19.36 -19.07 -2.71
CA SER A 44 -17.93 -19.35 -2.66
C SER A 44 -17.48 -19.26 -1.20
N PHE A 45 -16.90 -20.33 -0.66
CA PHE A 45 -16.33 -20.32 0.67
C PHE A 45 -14.84 -19.97 0.62
N ASP A 46 -14.35 -19.24 1.63
CA ASP A 46 -12.95 -18.87 1.76
C ASP A 46 -12.15 -19.85 2.63
N ALA A 47 -12.83 -20.59 3.52
CA ALA A 47 -12.23 -21.58 4.39
C ALA A 47 -13.29 -22.54 4.93
N VAL A 48 -12.83 -23.73 5.35
CA VAL A 48 -13.64 -24.73 6.06
C VAL A 48 -13.11 -24.88 7.48
N ALA A 49 -13.98 -24.79 8.47
CA ALA A 49 -13.65 -25.06 9.86
C ALA A 49 -14.27 -26.37 10.32
N ILE A 50 -13.43 -27.35 10.60
CA ILE A 50 -13.85 -28.63 11.22
C ILE A 50 -13.75 -28.43 12.73
N ILE A 51 -14.92 -28.29 13.37
CA ILE A 51 -15.00 -27.98 14.80
C ILE A 51 -15.82 -29.04 15.52
N ARG A 52 -15.39 -29.34 16.74
CA ARG A 52 -16.11 -30.25 17.63
C ARG A 52 -16.51 -29.53 18.91
N GLY A 53 -17.76 -29.67 19.32
CA GLY A 53 -18.24 -29.22 20.63
C GLY A 53 -17.60 -30.00 21.78
N GLY A 54 -17.47 -29.39 22.95
CA GLY A 54 -16.96 -30.04 24.15
C GLY A 54 -17.88 -31.19 24.58
N GLY A 55 -17.37 -32.42 24.54
CA GLY A 55 -18.00 -33.62 25.03
C GLY A 55 -17.02 -34.47 25.83
N ALA A 56 -17.53 -35.29 26.74
CA ALA A 56 -16.73 -35.98 27.74
C ALA A 56 -15.90 -37.18 27.24
N THR A 57 -15.89 -37.50 25.95
CA THR A 57 -15.14 -38.63 25.40
C THR A 57 -13.98 -38.17 24.52
N THR A 58 -12.81 -38.67 24.85
CA THR A 58 -11.52 -38.37 24.24
C THR A 58 -11.23 -39.16 22.97
N ASP A 59 -12.24 -39.83 22.37
CA ASP A 59 -12.00 -40.60 21.15
C ASP A 59 -11.88 -39.67 19.92
N LEU A 60 -10.67 -39.54 19.45
CA LEU A 60 -10.29 -38.76 18.27
C LEU A 60 -9.92 -39.69 17.09
N SER A 61 -10.06 -40.99 17.23
CA SER A 61 -9.65 -42.00 16.24
C SER A 61 -10.27 -41.77 14.85
N CYS A 62 -11.49 -41.23 14.80
CA CYS A 62 -12.15 -40.89 13.52
C CYS A 62 -11.41 -39.79 12.72
N PHE A 63 -10.61 -38.95 13.36
CA PHE A 63 -9.81 -37.92 12.70
C PHE A 63 -8.44 -38.40 12.25
N ASP A 64 -8.11 -39.67 12.55
CA ASP A 64 -6.92 -40.35 12.03
C ASP A 64 -7.25 -41.24 10.82
N ASP A 65 -8.52 -41.23 10.35
CA ASP A 65 -8.93 -41.93 9.16
C ASP A 65 -8.22 -41.44 7.91
N TYR A 66 -7.57 -42.36 7.19
CA TYR A 66 -6.79 -42.04 5.99
C TYR A 66 -7.63 -41.36 4.89
N THR A 67 -8.86 -41.89 4.69
CA THR A 67 -9.75 -41.40 3.60
C THR A 67 -10.19 -39.96 3.90
N LEU A 68 -10.55 -39.67 5.14
CA LEU A 68 -10.90 -38.32 5.58
C LEU A 68 -9.71 -37.36 5.40
N CYS A 69 -8.54 -37.76 5.87
CA CYS A 69 -7.33 -36.90 5.75
C CYS A 69 -6.91 -36.69 4.30
N ALA A 70 -7.06 -37.69 3.42
CA ALA A 70 -6.79 -37.58 2.00
C ALA A 70 -7.75 -36.60 1.30
N VAL A 71 -9.05 -36.66 1.62
CA VAL A 71 -10.04 -35.68 1.12
C VAL A 71 -9.71 -34.29 1.60
N CYS A 72 -9.39 -34.10 2.87
CA CYS A 72 -8.99 -32.84 3.44
C CYS A 72 -7.73 -32.27 2.78
N ALA A 73 -6.74 -33.10 2.48
CA ALA A 73 -5.49 -32.66 1.82
C ALA A 73 -5.68 -32.24 0.36
N GLN A 74 -6.71 -32.79 -0.31
CA GLN A 74 -7.02 -32.50 -1.72
C GLN A 74 -8.00 -31.34 -1.90
N LEU A 75 -8.60 -30.85 -0.81
CA LEU A 75 -9.55 -29.75 -0.87
C LEU A 75 -8.81 -28.43 -1.20
N ASP A 76 -9.31 -27.68 -2.19
CA ASP A 76 -8.74 -26.38 -2.57
C ASP A 76 -8.94 -25.30 -1.50
N LEU A 77 -9.86 -25.53 -0.55
CA LEU A 77 -10.14 -24.61 0.54
C LEU A 77 -9.24 -24.90 1.76
N PRO A 78 -8.72 -23.86 2.42
CA PRO A 78 -7.95 -24.05 3.65
C PRO A 78 -8.83 -24.61 4.77
N ILE A 79 -8.35 -25.65 5.42
CA ILE A 79 -9.03 -26.30 6.54
C ILE A 79 -8.47 -25.77 7.86
N LEU A 80 -9.36 -25.35 8.75
CA LEU A 80 -9.06 -24.98 10.12
C LEU A 80 -9.58 -26.09 11.04
N SER A 81 -8.70 -26.69 11.82
CA SER A 81 -9.08 -27.71 12.79
C SER A 81 -9.34 -27.07 14.16
N GLY A 82 -10.52 -27.33 14.71
CA GLY A 82 -10.91 -26.92 16.05
C GLY A 82 -11.49 -28.09 16.86
N ILE A 83 -10.94 -29.30 16.64
CA ILE A 83 -11.41 -30.57 17.25
C ILE A 83 -10.66 -30.89 18.54
N GLY A 84 -9.56 -30.21 18.81
CA GLY A 84 -8.45 -30.64 19.56
C GLY A 84 -8.57 -30.82 21.06
N HIS A 85 -7.63 -31.63 21.56
CA HIS A 85 -7.25 -31.78 22.95
C HIS A 85 -5.81 -31.29 23.16
N MET A 86 -5.48 -30.91 24.39
CA MET A 86 -4.13 -30.38 24.72
C MET A 86 -3.00 -31.41 24.62
N ARG A 87 -3.33 -32.72 24.49
CA ARG A 87 -2.36 -33.84 24.59
C ARG A 87 -2.26 -34.70 23.34
N ASP A 88 -3.32 -34.79 22.52
CA ASP A 88 -3.37 -35.69 21.39
C ASP A 88 -3.55 -34.87 20.09
N VAL A 89 -2.63 -35.05 19.17
CA VAL A 89 -2.65 -34.43 17.82
C VAL A 89 -3.18 -35.50 16.88
N SER A 90 -4.30 -35.26 16.21
CA SER A 90 -4.83 -36.12 15.18
C SER A 90 -4.11 -35.97 13.84
N VAL A 91 -4.23 -36.98 12.95
CA VAL A 91 -3.69 -36.89 11.58
C VAL A 91 -4.35 -35.74 10.82
N LEU A 92 -5.65 -35.49 11.07
CA LEU A 92 -6.35 -34.34 10.50
C LEU A 92 -5.72 -33.01 10.89
N ASP A 93 -5.23 -32.88 12.13
CA ASP A 93 -4.53 -31.66 12.59
C ASP A 93 -3.22 -31.41 11.83
N LEU A 94 -2.54 -32.47 11.40
CA LEU A 94 -1.32 -32.39 10.59
C LEU A 94 -1.58 -31.96 9.14
N VAL A 95 -2.77 -32.29 8.63
CA VAL A 95 -3.20 -31.95 7.26
C VAL A 95 -3.86 -30.56 7.21
N ALA A 96 -4.47 -30.15 8.32
CA ALA A 96 -5.12 -28.84 8.41
C ALA A 96 -4.11 -27.70 8.22
N ARG A 97 -4.58 -26.60 7.61
CA ARG A 97 -3.77 -25.39 7.47
C ARG A 97 -3.42 -24.76 8.82
N GLU A 98 -4.36 -24.82 9.74
CA GLU A 98 -4.18 -24.33 11.12
C GLU A 98 -4.86 -25.28 12.10
N THR A 99 -4.17 -25.56 13.18
CA THR A 99 -4.66 -26.41 14.27
C THR A 99 -4.92 -25.58 15.50
N LEU A 100 -6.17 -25.53 15.89
CA LEU A 100 -6.68 -24.74 17.00
C LEU A 100 -7.34 -25.65 18.02
N LYS A 101 -7.23 -25.30 19.28
CA LYS A 101 -7.63 -26.23 20.36
C LYS A 101 -9.14 -26.32 20.60
N THR A 102 -9.89 -25.31 20.17
CA THR A 102 -11.32 -25.18 20.45
C THR A 102 -12.04 -24.44 19.34
N PRO A 103 -13.35 -24.61 19.20
CA PRO A 103 -14.17 -23.82 18.28
C PRO A 103 -14.05 -22.31 18.56
N THR A 104 -13.87 -21.93 19.81
CA THR A 104 -13.67 -20.53 20.24
C THR A 104 -12.35 -19.99 19.70
N ALA A 105 -11.28 -20.80 19.81
CA ALA A 105 -9.97 -20.42 19.30
C ALA A 105 -9.98 -20.26 17.76
N VAL A 106 -10.80 -21.04 17.04
CA VAL A 106 -10.98 -20.85 15.58
C VAL A 106 -11.59 -19.49 15.28
N ALA A 107 -12.61 -19.07 16.02
CA ALA A 107 -13.24 -17.78 15.84
C ALA A 107 -12.28 -16.64 16.18
N GLU A 108 -11.54 -16.75 17.28
CA GLU A 108 -10.53 -15.77 17.70
C GLU A 108 -9.40 -15.64 16.66
N TRP A 109 -8.92 -16.77 16.12
CA TRP A 109 -7.89 -16.79 15.10
C TRP A 109 -8.36 -16.08 13.82
N LEU A 110 -9.59 -16.35 13.37
CA LEU A 110 -10.16 -15.68 12.21
C LEU A 110 -10.23 -14.17 12.42
N ILE A 111 -10.77 -13.70 13.56
CA ILE A 111 -10.88 -12.29 13.89
C ILE A 111 -9.49 -11.64 13.91
N HIS A 112 -8.53 -12.27 14.59
CA HIS A 112 -7.16 -11.76 14.68
C HIS A 112 -6.47 -11.64 13.31
N ARG A 113 -6.72 -12.61 12.42
CA ARG A 113 -6.19 -12.58 11.06
C ARG A 113 -6.68 -11.36 10.25
N PHE A 114 -7.93 -10.98 10.44
CA PHE A 114 -8.50 -9.77 9.84
C PHE A 114 -7.95 -8.49 10.49
N ASP A 115 -7.77 -8.48 11.82
CA ASP A 115 -7.15 -7.36 12.53
C ASP A 115 -5.73 -7.09 12.02
N GLU A 116 -4.90 -8.13 11.89
CA GLU A 116 -3.54 -8.01 11.34
C GLU A 116 -3.54 -7.38 9.92
N GLN A 117 -4.44 -7.82 9.04
CA GLN A 117 -4.52 -7.27 7.70
C GLN A 117 -5.01 -5.82 7.69
N ARG A 118 -5.96 -5.47 8.57
CA ARG A 118 -6.43 -4.10 8.72
C ARG A 118 -5.31 -3.17 9.20
N GLU A 119 -4.59 -3.56 10.22
CA GLU A 119 -3.44 -2.79 10.72
C GLU A 119 -2.37 -2.59 9.62
N ARG A 120 -2.12 -3.64 8.83
CA ARG A 120 -1.19 -3.55 7.69
C ARG A 120 -1.65 -2.54 6.65
N ILE A 121 -2.95 -2.53 6.32
CA ILE A 121 -3.54 -1.56 5.37
C ILE A 121 -3.43 -0.14 5.93
N GLU A 122 -3.73 0.06 7.21
CA GLU A 122 -3.63 1.36 7.87
C GLU A 122 -2.18 1.88 7.86
N MET A 123 -1.20 1.03 8.18
CA MET A 123 0.22 1.40 8.10
C MET A 123 0.65 1.78 6.68
N LEU A 124 0.20 1.03 5.67
CA LEU A 124 0.50 1.33 4.27
C LEU A 124 -0.14 2.65 3.82
N SER A 125 -1.38 2.90 4.22
CA SER A 125 -2.09 4.15 3.95
C SER A 125 -1.36 5.36 4.55
N GLN A 126 -0.97 5.28 5.82
CA GLN A 126 -0.19 6.34 6.48
C GLN A 126 1.17 6.58 5.80
N ARG A 127 1.86 5.49 5.40
CA ARG A 127 3.14 5.60 4.69
C ARG A 127 2.97 6.27 3.33
N LEU A 128 1.92 5.93 2.61
CA LEU A 128 1.59 6.55 1.32
C LEU A 128 1.33 8.04 1.49
N GLN A 129 0.48 8.41 2.45
CA GLN A 129 0.17 9.81 2.73
C GLN A 129 1.42 10.63 3.06
N ARG A 130 2.24 10.17 4.01
CA ARG A 130 3.50 10.85 4.39
C ARG A 130 4.45 11.01 3.21
N THR A 131 4.53 9.98 2.35
CA THR A 131 5.40 10.02 1.16
C THR A 131 4.89 11.03 0.15
N ALA A 132 3.57 11.08 -0.09
CA ALA A 132 2.95 12.04 -0.99
C ALA A 132 3.15 13.49 -0.48
N GLU A 133 2.88 13.75 0.80
CA GLU A 133 3.10 15.06 1.42
C GLU A 133 4.55 15.52 1.29
N ARG A 134 5.51 14.62 1.57
CA ARG A 134 6.93 14.92 1.40
C ARG A 134 7.30 15.26 -0.04
N GLN A 135 6.77 14.53 -1.01
CA GLN A 135 7.02 14.80 -2.44
C GLN A 135 6.45 16.17 -2.87
N ILE A 136 5.26 16.49 -2.40
CA ILE A 136 4.64 17.80 -2.66
C ILE A 136 5.50 18.93 -2.08
N LEU A 137 5.96 18.79 -0.83
CA LEU A 137 6.82 19.77 -0.18
C LEU A 137 8.13 20.00 -0.94
N ILE A 138 8.80 18.91 -1.35
CA ILE A 138 10.03 19.00 -2.16
C ILE A 138 9.78 19.74 -3.48
N ARG A 139 8.67 19.44 -4.16
CA ARG A 139 8.32 20.11 -5.42
C ARG A 139 8.02 21.59 -5.24
N ARG A 140 7.27 21.96 -4.19
CA ARG A 140 6.99 23.36 -3.84
C ARG A 140 8.29 24.12 -3.58
N HIS A 141 9.16 23.59 -2.74
CA HIS A 141 10.45 24.23 -2.45
C HIS A 141 11.30 24.43 -3.71
N ARG A 142 11.29 23.46 -4.64
CA ARG A 142 11.98 23.60 -5.92
C ARG A 142 11.40 24.74 -6.78
N ILE A 143 10.08 24.91 -6.78
CA ILE A 143 9.43 26.02 -7.49
C ILE A 143 9.84 27.35 -6.87
N GLU A 144 9.78 27.49 -5.54
CA GLU A 144 10.22 28.71 -4.83
C GLU A 144 11.66 29.10 -5.17
N LEU A 145 12.57 28.12 -5.20
CA LEU A 145 13.96 28.36 -5.60
C LEU A 145 14.09 28.84 -7.05
N LEU A 146 13.29 28.31 -7.95
CA LEU A 146 13.28 28.74 -9.35
C LEU A 146 12.72 30.16 -9.49
N GLU A 147 11.66 30.47 -8.77
CA GLU A 147 11.09 31.83 -8.73
C GLU A 147 12.10 32.85 -8.20
N GLN A 148 12.83 32.53 -7.12
CA GLN A 148 13.89 33.36 -6.59
C GLN A 148 15.02 33.59 -7.61
N ARG A 149 15.43 32.56 -8.34
CA ARG A 149 16.43 32.67 -9.40
C ARG A 149 15.95 33.54 -10.54
N LEU A 150 14.70 33.39 -10.98
CA LEU A 150 14.08 34.23 -12.00
C LEU A 150 14.03 35.69 -11.54
N ALA A 151 13.59 35.93 -10.32
CA ALA A 151 13.56 37.27 -9.74
C ALA A 151 14.96 37.92 -9.65
N ALA A 152 15.99 37.14 -9.35
CA ALA A 152 17.37 37.59 -9.32
C ALA A 152 17.92 37.94 -10.71
N CYS A 153 17.43 37.29 -11.77
CA CYS A 153 17.80 37.55 -13.17
C CYS A 153 16.99 38.67 -13.83
N ASN A 154 16.03 39.29 -13.11
CA ASN A 154 15.20 40.34 -13.69
C ASN A 154 16.03 41.58 -14.00
N PRO A 155 16.14 42.01 -15.29
CA PRO A 155 16.90 43.21 -15.69
C PRO A 155 16.40 44.49 -15.04
N GLU A 156 15.10 44.60 -14.74
CA GLU A 156 14.52 45.80 -14.12
C GLU A 156 15.16 46.11 -12.75
N ARG A 157 15.55 45.10 -11.99
CA ARG A 157 16.25 45.29 -10.72
C ARG A 157 17.59 46.02 -10.92
N PHE A 158 18.34 45.63 -11.93
CA PHE A 158 19.64 46.27 -12.25
C PHE A 158 19.42 47.70 -12.73
N TYR A 159 18.42 47.96 -13.57
CA TYR A 159 18.08 49.30 -14.00
C TYR A 159 17.69 50.20 -12.81
N ARG A 160 16.89 49.73 -11.88
CA ARG A 160 16.52 50.49 -10.66
C ARG A 160 17.70 50.78 -9.74
N MET A 161 18.75 49.94 -9.78
CA MET A 161 20.01 50.19 -9.06
C MET A 161 20.95 51.17 -9.77
N GLY A 162 20.53 51.72 -10.91
CA GLY A 162 21.32 52.68 -11.68
C GLY A 162 22.24 52.03 -12.74
N TYR A 163 22.15 50.70 -12.93
CA TYR A 163 22.85 50.09 -14.04
C TYR A 163 22.12 50.37 -15.36
N SER A 164 22.88 50.42 -16.45
CA SER A 164 22.36 50.57 -17.80
C SER A 164 22.90 49.47 -18.72
N LEU A 165 22.14 49.11 -19.72
CA LEU A 165 22.60 48.21 -20.79
C LEU A 165 23.01 49.07 -21.99
N LEU A 166 24.27 48.95 -22.35
CA LEU A 166 24.81 49.60 -23.55
C LEU A 166 24.70 48.64 -24.74
N THR A 167 24.09 49.10 -25.83
CA THR A 167 24.01 48.31 -27.07
C THR A 167 24.58 49.13 -28.26
N LYS A 168 25.21 48.41 -29.21
CA LYS A 168 25.63 48.94 -30.49
C LYS A 168 24.96 48.09 -31.58
N ASN A 169 24.18 48.72 -32.43
CA ASN A 169 23.38 48.03 -33.46
C ASN A 169 22.52 46.88 -32.90
N GLY A 170 21.92 47.05 -31.70
CA GLY A 170 21.10 46.06 -31.05
C GLY A 170 21.87 44.94 -30.30
N THR A 171 23.20 44.94 -30.38
CA THR A 171 24.05 43.96 -29.68
C THR A 171 24.62 44.53 -28.40
N PRO A 172 24.51 43.85 -27.23
CA PRO A 172 25.09 44.31 -25.98
C PRO A 172 26.61 44.48 -26.08
N VAL A 173 27.13 45.64 -25.67
CA VAL A 173 28.55 45.92 -25.59
C VAL A 173 29.08 45.44 -24.23
N ARG A 174 30.08 44.60 -24.25
CA ARG A 174 30.66 44.02 -23.04
C ARG A 174 32.08 44.50 -22.73
N SER A 175 32.72 45.04 -23.75
CA SER A 175 34.12 45.53 -23.63
C SER A 175 34.30 46.87 -24.39
N ILE A 176 35.16 47.72 -23.86
CA ILE A 176 35.57 48.96 -24.51
C ILE A 176 36.24 48.71 -25.88
N ALA A 177 36.85 47.54 -26.05
CA ALA A 177 37.51 47.10 -27.30
C ALA A 177 36.51 46.95 -28.47
N GLU A 178 35.22 46.84 -28.20
CA GLU A 178 34.14 46.69 -29.19
C GLU A 178 33.69 48.06 -29.74
N LEU A 179 34.16 49.16 -29.12
CA LEU A 179 33.77 50.51 -29.43
C LEU A 179 34.90 51.26 -30.17
N ARG A 180 34.49 52.15 -31.10
CA ARG A 180 35.38 53.05 -31.78
C ARG A 180 34.87 54.51 -31.67
N ALA A 181 35.76 55.48 -31.72
CA ALA A 181 35.36 56.86 -31.76
C ALA A 181 34.42 57.12 -32.97
N GLY A 182 33.29 57.78 -32.71
CA GLY A 182 32.24 58.01 -33.69
C GLY A 182 31.13 56.93 -33.74
N ASP A 183 31.23 55.79 -33.01
CA ASP A 183 30.19 54.80 -32.93
C ASP A 183 28.94 55.36 -32.22
N ILE A 184 27.76 55.02 -32.75
CA ILE A 184 26.50 55.36 -32.10
C ILE A 184 26.12 54.20 -31.21
N VAL A 185 25.92 54.46 -29.93
CA VAL A 185 25.51 53.47 -28.93
C VAL A 185 24.18 53.89 -28.31
N THR A 186 23.38 52.90 -27.93
CA THR A 186 22.12 53.12 -27.23
C THR A 186 22.27 52.63 -25.81
N THR A 187 22.06 53.51 -24.85
CA THR A 187 22.01 53.20 -23.42
C THR A 187 20.57 53.00 -23.00
N HIS A 188 20.26 51.80 -22.50
CA HIS A 188 18.94 51.47 -21.98
C HIS A 188 18.91 51.66 -20.47
N LEU A 189 17.96 52.47 -20.00
CA LEU A 189 17.66 52.76 -18.60
C LEU A 189 16.30 52.17 -18.20
N ALA A 190 15.92 52.31 -16.95
CA ALA A 190 14.65 51.79 -16.44
C ALA A 190 13.42 52.41 -17.11
N ASP A 191 13.49 53.64 -17.51
CA ASP A 191 12.40 54.49 -18.01
C ASP A 191 12.52 54.85 -19.49
N GLY A 192 13.57 54.38 -20.18
CA GLY A 192 13.74 54.66 -21.59
C GLY A 192 15.14 54.36 -22.11
N SER A 193 15.43 54.87 -23.30
CA SER A 193 16.76 54.73 -23.93
C SER A 193 17.25 56.04 -24.50
N VAL A 194 18.57 56.23 -24.41
CA VAL A 194 19.27 57.42 -24.94
C VAL A 194 20.32 56.97 -25.93
N GLN A 195 20.39 57.66 -27.09
CA GLN A 195 21.49 57.46 -28.04
C GLN A 195 22.62 58.42 -27.73
N SER A 196 23.84 57.93 -27.81
CA SER A 196 25.05 58.70 -27.58
C SER A 196 26.12 58.36 -28.61
N THR A 197 27.00 59.26 -28.89
CA THR A 197 28.16 59.01 -29.76
C THR A 197 29.42 58.81 -28.91
N VAL A 198 30.17 57.77 -29.23
CA VAL A 198 31.42 57.46 -28.51
C VAL A 198 32.48 58.49 -28.87
N ASN A 199 32.97 59.23 -27.87
CA ASN A 199 34.11 60.09 -28.02
C ASN A 199 35.44 59.31 -28.11
N PRO A 200 36.56 59.96 -28.52
CA PRO A 200 37.86 59.28 -28.51
C PRO A 200 38.14 58.63 -27.18
N LEU A 201 38.50 57.36 -27.24
CA LEU A 201 38.73 56.54 -26.04
C LEU A 201 40.05 56.94 -25.39
N SER A 202 40.02 57.36 -24.13
CA SER A 202 41.21 57.50 -23.31
C SER A 202 41.55 56.21 -22.66
N PRO A 203 42.74 55.64 -22.81
CA PRO A 203 43.15 54.50 -22.04
C PRO A 203 43.23 54.88 -20.56
N CYS A 204 42.65 54.03 -19.67
CA CYS A 204 42.89 54.10 -18.24
C CYS A 204 44.28 53.57 -17.90
#